data_d8d75eadaeab77b6a20238792d16441f
#
_entry.id   d8d75eadaeab77b6a20238792d16441f
#
_cell.length_a   1.000
_cell.length_b   1.000
_cell.length_c   1.000
_cell.angle_alpha   90.00
_cell.angle_beta   90.00
_cell.angle_gamma   90.00
#
_symmetry.space_group_name_H-M   'P 1'
#
loop_
_entity.id
_entity.type
_entity.pdbx_description
1 polymer ?
#
loop_
_entity_poly.entity_id
_entity_poly.type
_entity_poly.pdbx_seq_one_letter_code
_entity_poly.pdbx_strand_id
1 'polypeptide(L)'
;MARRSKKSPNPIKKWWRSKHEYHFQAYTSMTLISLGIAVFSFIQLFFLDYAQEASDMMVTLTWVGLIGGSIALFFVAPEFFYFYDKKQTLSEILDLDSRAEVMRRRKDAENAADLLGKPFQSSLKGLYERMGISIPKRYSTLSVPSDEAPRGSPEEE
;
A
#
# COMPACT_ATOMS: atom_id res chain seq x y z
N MET A 1 40.07 4.05 20.11
CA MET A 1 39.03 3.71 19.12
C MET A 1 37.80 3.18 19.86
N ALA A 2 36.73 3.99 20.00
CA ALA A 2 35.53 3.61 20.75
C ALA A 2 34.64 2.72 19.87
N ARG A 3 34.43 1.45 20.25
CA ARG A 3 33.46 0.54 19.64
C ARG A 3 32.05 1.08 19.87
N ARG A 4 31.43 1.67 18.84
CA ARG A 4 29.98 1.96 18.84
C ARG A 4 29.21 0.66 19.06
N SER A 5 28.65 0.49 20.24
CA SER A 5 27.71 -0.56 20.59
C SER A 5 26.52 -0.48 19.60
N LYS A 6 26.35 -1.48 18.74
CA LYS A 6 25.16 -1.64 17.89
C LYS A 6 23.98 -1.93 18.82
N LYS A 7 23.18 -0.90 19.16
CA LYS A 7 21.89 -1.09 19.81
C LYS A 7 21.08 -2.12 19.03
N SER A 8 20.69 -3.21 19.69
CA SER A 8 19.80 -4.21 19.09
C SER A 8 18.51 -3.54 18.61
N PRO A 9 18.04 -3.81 17.42
CA PRO A 9 16.81 -3.20 16.93
C PRO A 9 15.62 -3.62 17.80
N ASN A 10 14.77 -2.68 18.18
CA ASN A 10 13.55 -2.91 18.96
C ASN A 10 12.77 -4.10 18.36
N PRO A 11 12.28 -5.05 19.17
CA PRO A 11 11.57 -6.23 18.69
C PRO A 11 10.32 -5.84 17.87
N ILE A 12 9.63 -4.76 18.23
CA ILE A 12 8.48 -4.22 17.49
C ILE A 12 8.91 -3.77 16.07
N LYS A 13 10.05 -3.08 15.96
CA LYS A 13 10.56 -2.63 14.67
C LYS A 13 11.02 -3.78 13.78
N LYS A 14 11.55 -4.86 14.39
CA LYS A 14 11.91 -6.10 13.68
C LYS A 14 10.67 -6.83 13.18
N TRP A 15 9.65 -6.96 14.02
CA TRP A 15 8.38 -7.57 13.67
C TRP A 15 7.67 -6.77 12.57
N TRP A 16 7.59 -5.43 12.69
CA TRP A 16 7.01 -4.57 11.66
C TRP A 16 7.72 -4.76 10.30
N ARG A 17 9.04 -4.74 10.28
CA ARG A 17 9.81 -4.97 9.04
C ARG A 17 9.58 -6.35 8.43
N SER A 18 9.32 -7.39 9.23
CA SER A 18 9.05 -8.72 8.72
C SER A 18 7.68 -8.85 8.02
N LYS A 19 6.76 -7.90 8.28
CA LYS A 19 5.42 -7.82 7.71
C LYS A 19 5.29 -6.80 6.56
N HIS A 20 6.39 -6.53 5.87
CA HIS A 20 6.47 -5.51 4.82
C HIS A 20 5.41 -5.68 3.72
N GLU A 21 5.01 -6.92 3.42
CA GLU A 21 4.00 -7.25 2.41
C GLU A 21 2.60 -6.71 2.73
N TYR A 22 2.32 -6.44 4.00
CA TYR A 22 1.00 -5.98 4.48
C TYR A 22 0.96 -4.48 4.78
N HIS A 23 2.08 -3.76 4.65
CA HIS A 23 2.12 -2.34 5.01
C HIS A 23 1.12 -1.52 4.21
N PHE A 24 1.03 -1.72 2.90
CA PHE A 24 0.05 -1.01 2.06
C PHE A 24 -1.39 -1.24 2.53
N GLN A 25 -1.76 -2.50 2.78
CA GLN A 25 -3.11 -2.84 3.25
C GLN A 25 -3.38 -2.27 4.64
N ALA A 26 -2.39 -2.33 5.55
CA ALA A 26 -2.51 -1.78 6.88
C ALA A 26 -2.71 -0.25 6.86
N TYR A 27 -1.91 0.49 6.11
CA TYR A 27 -2.06 1.95 5.99
C TYR A 27 -3.38 2.31 5.31
N THR A 28 -3.80 1.59 4.27
CA THR A 28 -5.11 1.79 3.62
C THR A 28 -6.25 1.59 4.61
N SER A 29 -6.25 0.49 5.37
CA SER A 29 -7.29 0.21 6.36
C SER A 29 -7.29 1.25 7.48
N MET A 30 -6.13 1.64 8.01
CA MET A 30 -6.02 2.66 9.06
C MET A 30 -6.54 4.02 8.57
N THR A 31 -6.21 4.41 7.35
CA THR A 31 -6.70 5.67 6.75
C THR A 31 -8.22 5.65 6.61
N LEU A 32 -8.79 4.57 6.07
CA LEU A 32 -10.23 4.45 5.90
C LEU A 32 -10.99 4.45 7.23
N ILE A 33 -10.47 3.73 8.25
CA ILE A 33 -11.07 3.71 9.58
C ILE A 33 -11.02 5.09 10.22
N SER A 34 -9.86 5.74 10.20
CA SER A 34 -9.69 7.08 10.79
C SER A 34 -10.56 8.12 10.09
N LEU A 35 -10.66 8.05 8.75
CA LEU A 35 -11.54 8.90 7.96
C LEU A 35 -13.00 8.65 8.32
N GLY A 36 -13.42 7.39 8.39
CA GLY A 36 -14.78 7.02 8.76
C GLY A 36 -15.17 7.56 10.15
N ILE A 37 -14.29 7.39 11.15
CA ILE A 37 -14.51 7.91 12.50
C ILE A 37 -14.61 9.44 12.49
N ALA A 38 -13.69 10.13 11.82
CA ALA A 38 -13.70 11.59 11.77
C ALA A 38 -14.95 12.15 11.08
N VAL A 39 -15.32 11.60 9.91
CA VAL A 39 -16.50 12.00 9.14
C VAL A 39 -17.78 11.69 9.91
N PHE A 40 -17.90 10.49 10.47
CA PHE A 40 -19.06 10.10 11.27
C PHE A 40 -19.24 11.05 12.48
N SER A 41 -18.16 11.30 13.22
CA SER A 41 -18.18 12.21 14.36
C SER A 41 -18.52 13.64 13.95
N PHE A 42 -18.01 14.10 12.80
CA PHE A 42 -18.31 15.40 12.25
C PHE A 42 -19.81 15.55 11.91
N ILE A 43 -20.39 14.56 11.22
CA ILE A 43 -21.82 14.56 10.86
C ILE A 43 -22.68 14.58 12.13
N GLN A 44 -22.34 13.76 13.14
CA GLN A 44 -23.08 13.70 14.38
C GLN A 44 -23.10 15.04 15.14
N LEU A 45 -21.95 15.73 15.19
CA LEU A 45 -21.85 16.99 15.95
C LEU A 45 -22.48 18.20 15.24
N PHE A 46 -22.42 18.23 13.90
CA PHE A 46 -22.75 19.45 13.15
C PHE A 46 -24.04 19.36 12.32
N PHE A 47 -24.53 18.16 12.00
CA PHE A 47 -25.69 17.98 11.11
C PHE A 47 -26.90 17.31 11.76
N LEU A 48 -26.73 16.56 12.84
CA LEU A 48 -27.81 15.76 13.44
C LEU A 48 -28.31 16.31 14.78
N ASP A 49 -27.94 17.54 15.16
CA ASP A 49 -28.29 18.16 16.47
C ASP A 49 -28.04 17.23 17.68
N TYR A 50 -27.19 16.24 17.48
CA TYR A 50 -26.88 15.15 18.43
C TYR A 50 -26.43 15.70 19.79
N ALA A 51 -25.76 16.85 19.79
CA ALA A 51 -25.28 17.51 21.01
C ALA A 51 -26.43 17.95 21.95
N GLN A 52 -27.68 18.13 21.43
CA GLN A 52 -28.83 18.59 22.23
C GLN A 52 -29.63 17.44 22.85
N GLU A 53 -29.61 16.25 22.21
CA GLU A 53 -30.44 15.10 22.64
C GLU A 53 -29.61 13.98 23.29
N ALA A 54 -28.30 13.93 23.04
CA ALA A 54 -27.42 12.87 23.57
C ALA A 54 -26.95 13.18 25.00
N SER A 55 -26.57 12.12 25.74
CA SER A 55 -25.93 12.27 27.04
C SER A 55 -24.54 12.93 26.90
N ASP A 56 -24.10 13.63 27.95
CA ASP A 56 -22.79 14.30 28.00
C ASP A 56 -21.62 13.34 27.67
N MET A 57 -21.73 12.07 28.09
CA MET A 57 -20.73 11.05 27.77
C MET A 57 -20.66 10.76 26.27
N MET A 58 -21.80 10.67 25.61
CA MET A 58 -21.86 10.41 24.15
C MET A 58 -21.29 11.59 23.36
N VAL A 59 -21.64 12.81 23.74
CA VAL A 59 -21.09 14.03 23.13
C VAL A 59 -19.57 14.08 23.28
N THR A 60 -19.06 13.80 24.48
CA THR A 60 -17.62 13.74 24.75
C THR A 60 -16.93 12.68 23.88
N LEU A 61 -17.52 11.47 23.75
CA LEU A 61 -16.96 10.40 22.93
C LEU A 61 -16.89 10.81 21.45
N THR A 62 -17.89 11.51 20.96
CA THR A 62 -17.94 11.99 19.57
C THR A 62 -16.86 13.06 19.33
N TRP A 63 -16.62 13.97 20.28
CA TRP A 63 -15.50 14.92 20.21
C TRP A 63 -14.14 14.22 20.22
N VAL A 64 -13.96 13.22 21.06
CA VAL A 64 -12.74 12.38 21.09
C VAL A 64 -12.56 11.66 19.75
N GLY A 65 -13.63 11.15 19.14
CA GLY A 65 -13.61 10.52 17.82
C GLY A 65 -13.20 11.49 16.72
N LEU A 66 -13.73 12.71 16.73
CA LEU A 66 -13.40 13.75 15.74
C LEU A 66 -11.93 14.17 15.84
N ILE A 67 -11.49 14.51 17.05
CA ILE A 67 -10.10 14.98 17.27
C ILE A 67 -9.13 13.83 17.04
N GLY A 68 -9.38 12.66 17.64
CA GLY A 68 -8.51 11.48 17.52
C GLY A 68 -8.43 10.97 16.08
N GLY A 69 -9.57 10.88 15.38
CA GLY A 69 -9.62 10.49 13.97
C GLY A 69 -8.88 11.48 13.07
N SER A 70 -9.01 12.78 13.31
CA SER A 70 -8.28 13.82 12.55
C SER A 70 -6.77 13.76 12.79
N ILE A 71 -6.34 13.57 14.04
CA ILE A 71 -4.93 13.41 14.37
C ILE A 71 -4.37 12.14 13.71
N ALA A 72 -5.09 11.02 13.81
CA ALA A 72 -4.67 9.77 13.18
C ALA A 72 -4.54 9.93 11.65
N LEU A 73 -5.49 10.59 11.00
CA LEU A 73 -5.41 10.91 9.58
C LEU A 73 -4.16 11.72 9.22
N PHE A 74 -3.85 12.74 10.02
CA PHE A 74 -2.67 13.58 9.77
C PHE A 74 -1.36 12.77 9.73
N PHE A 75 -1.25 11.74 10.56
CA PHE A 75 -0.06 10.88 10.59
C PHE A 75 -0.09 9.74 9.57
N VAL A 76 -1.26 9.19 9.26
CA VAL A 76 -1.38 7.99 8.42
C VAL A 76 -1.57 8.34 6.94
N ALA A 77 -2.25 9.44 6.63
CA ALA A 77 -2.55 9.83 5.26
C ALA A 77 -1.30 10.05 4.38
N PRO A 78 -0.21 10.71 4.85
CA PRO A 78 0.99 10.86 4.03
C PRO A 78 1.60 9.53 3.59
N GLU A 79 1.65 8.54 4.51
CA GLU A 79 2.14 7.20 4.19
C GLU A 79 1.21 6.48 3.21
N PHE A 80 -0.09 6.60 3.38
CA PHE A 80 -1.07 6.07 2.43
C PHE A 80 -0.88 6.65 1.02
N PHE A 81 -0.77 7.98 0.89
CA PHE A 81 -0.55 8.63 -0.40
C PHE A 81 0.78 8.24 -1.04
N TYR A 82 1.83 8.05 -0.24
CA TYR A 82 3.10 7.53 -0.74
C TYR A 82 2.97 6.13 -1.37
N PHE A 83 2.28 5.20 -0.69
CA PHE A 83 2.03 3.87 -1.25
C PHE A 83 1.08 3.91 -2.46
N TYR A 84 0.09 4.79 -2.42
CA TYR A 84 -0.86 4.98 -3.51
C TYR A 84 -0.16 5.48 -4.78
N ASP A 85 0.72 6.48 -4.67
CA ASP A 85 1.55 6.98 -5.77
C ASP A 85 2.41 5.86 -6.39
N LYS A 86 3.04 5.03 -5.56
CA LYS A 86 3.82 3.87 -6.04
C LYS A 86 2.96 2.83 -6.75
N LYS A 87 1.74 2.61 -6.25
CA LYS A 87 0.77 1.71 -6.92
C LYS A 87 0.37 2.28 -8.29
N GLN A 88 0.07 3.57 -8.37
CA GLN A 88 -0.29 4.22 -9.62
C GLN A 88 0.87 4.16 -10.62
N THR A 89 2.08 4.52 -10.20
CA THR A 89 3.30 4.43 -11.04
C THR A 89 3.49 3.00 -11.59
N LEU A 90 3.31 1.97 -10.75
CA LEU A 90 3.44 0.59 -11.19
C LEU A 90 2.31 0.21 -12.16
N SER A 91 1.06 0.61 -11.88
CA SER A 91 -0.07 0.35 -12.78
C SER A 91 0.16 0.95 -14.16
N GLU A 92 0.61 2.21 -14.23
CA GLU A 92 0.96 2.86 -15.50
C GLU A 92 2.04 2.08 -16.28
N ILE A 93 3.04 1.51 -15.58
CA ILE A 93 4.10 0.73 -16.23
C ILE A 93 3.59 -0.64 -16.69
N LEU A 94 2.67 -1.26 -15.94
CA LEU A 94 2.07 -2.55 -16.30
C LEU A 94 1.19 -2.44 -17.57
N ASP A 95 0.61 -1.26 -17.82
CA ASP A 95 -0.23 -0.97 -18.99
C ASP A 95 0.58 -0.59 -20.25
N LEU A 96 1.93 -0.48 -20.13
CA LEU A 96 2.77 -0.17 -21.27
C LEU A 96 2.96 -1.36 -22.22
N ASP A 97 2.79 -1.11 -23.53
CA ASP A 97 3.01 -2.10 -24.58
C ASP A 97 4.43 -2.01 -25.19
N SER A 98 5.18 -0.99 -24.84
CA SER A 98 6.53 -0.75 -25.37
C SER A 98 7.61 -1.30 -24.46
N ARG A 99 8.33 -2.34 -24.97
CA ARG A 99 9.50 -2.91 -24.26
C ARG A 99 10.56 -1.87 -23.91
N ALA A 100 10.82 -0.91 -24.83
CA ALA A 100 11.84 0.11 -24.62
C ALA A 100 11.46 1.03 -23.44
N GLU A 101 10.19 1.37 -23.32
CA GLU A 101 9.66 2.23 -22.27
C GLU A 101 9.64 1.53 -20.91
N VAL A 102 9.23 0.26 -20.87
CA VAL A 102 9.33 -0.60 -19.67
C VAL A 102 10.76 -0.69 -19.20
N MET A 103 11.73 -0.91 -20.12
CA MET A 103 13.15 -0.96 -19.77
C MET A 103 13.69 0.36 -19.23
N ARG A 104 13.23 1.49 -19.75
CA ARG A 104 13.59 2.83 -19.27
C ARG A 104 13.11 3.08 -17.84
N ARG A 105 11.88 2.63 -17.52
CA ARG A 105 11.24 2.77 -16.19
C ARG A 105 11.46 1.57 -15.27
N ARG A 106 12.32 0.62 -15.65
CA ARG A 106 12.53 -0.64 -14.94
C ARG A 106 12.83 -0.48 -13.46
N LYS A 107 13.71 0.46 -13.09
CA LYS A 107 14.07 0.70 -11.68
C LYS A 107 12.89 1.18 -10.85
N ASP A 108 12.05 2.03 -11.43
CA ASP A 108 10.88 2.57 -10.75
C ASP A 108 9.83 1.47 -10.56
N ALA A 109 9.62 0.62 -11.58
CA ALA A 109 8.75 -0.53 -11.51
C ALA A 109 9.19 -1.54 -10.43
N GLU A 110 10.50 -1.91 -10.42
CA GLU A 110 11.05 -2.83 -9.44
C GLU A 110 10.96 -2.26 -8.01
N ASN A 111 11.27 -0.97 -7.82
CA ASN A 111 11.15 -0.31 -6.52
C ASN A 111 9.70 -0.25 -6.03
N ALA A 112 8.76 0.07 -6.91
CA ALA A 112 7.34 0.09 -6.58
C ALA A 112 6.83 -1.31 -6.24
N ALA A 113 7.14 -2.32 -7.04
CA ALA A 113 6.74 -3.70 -6.79
C ALA A 113 7.33 -4.25 -5.49
N ASP A 114 8.60 -3.96 -5.18
CA ASP A 114 9.23 -4.37 -3.93
C ASP A 114 8.59 -3.71 -2.71
N LEU A 115 8.15 -2.47 -2.84
CA LEU A 115 7.47 -1.73 -1.78
C LEU A 115 6.05 -2.24 -1.53
N LEU A 116 5.32 -2.56 -2.59
CA LEU A 116 3.91 -2.98 -2.54
C LEU A 116 3.72 -4.46 -2.19
N GLY A 117 4.75 -5.30 -2.39
CA GLY A 117 4.76 -6.69 -1.98
C GLY A 117 4.50 -7.71 -3.10
N LYS A 118 4.39 -8.98 -2.70
CA LYS A 118 4.37 -10.13 -3.62
C LYS A 118 3.34 -10.08 -4.75
N PRO A 119 2.07 -9.67 -4.54
CA PRO A 119 1.12 -9.61 -5.64
C PRO A 119 1.60 -8.72 -6.79
N PHE A 120 2.15 -7.56 -6.45
CA PHE A 120 2.64 -6.60 -7.43
C PHE A 120 3.96 -7.05 -8.09
N GLN A 121 4.81 -7.75 -7.35
CA GLN A 121 6.00 -8.39 -7.91
C GLN A 121 5.63 -9.49 -8.91
N SER A 122 4.56 -10.24 -8.66
CA SER A 122 4.04 -11.27 -9.57
C SER A 122 3.50 -10.65 -10.86
N SER A 123 2.73 -9.56 -10.77
CA SER A 123 2.24 -8.81 -11.94
C SER A 123 3.40 -8.24 -12.77
N LEU A 124 4.41 -7.67 -12.11
CA LEU A 124 5.60 -7.17 -12.82
C LEU A 124 6.40 -8.30 -13.49
N LYS A 125 6.46 -9.48 -12.85
CA LYS A 125 7.06 -10.67 -13.47
C LYS A 125 6.30 -11.06 -14.74
N GLY A 126 4.96 -11.11 -14.71
CA GLY A 126 4.11 -11.38 -15.86
C GLY A 126 4.35 -10.42 -17.03
N LEU A 127 4.47 -9.12 -16.74
CA LEU A 127 4.84 -8.12 -17.75
C LEU A 127 6.21 -8.42 -18.37
N TYR A 128 7.21 -8.76 -17.56
CA TYR A 128 8.56 -9.05 -18.05
C TYR A 128 8.58 -10.31 -18.91
N GLU A 129 7.84 -11.36 -18.56
CA GLU A 129 7.68 -12.56 -19.37
C GLU A 129 7.03 -12.25 -20.72
N ARG A 130 5.92 -11.50 -20.71
CA ARG A 130 5.21 -11.07 -21.93
C ARG A 130 6.09 -10.25 -22.88
N MET A 131 6.95 -9.38 -22.32
CA MET A 131 7.82 -8.49 -23.08
C MET A 131 9.20 -9.11 -23.43
N GLY A 132 9.48 -10.33 -22.99
CA GLY A 132 10.79 -10.96 -23.18
C GLY A 132 11.93 -10.20 -22.48
N ILE A 133 11.64 -9.60 -21.31
CA ILE A 133 12.62 -8.88 -20.49
C ILE A 133 13.21 -9.86 -19.48
N SER A 134 14.52 -9.76 -19.20
CA SER A 134 15.18 -10.61 -18.21
C SER A 134 14.60 -10.38 -16.80
N ILE A 135 14.15 -11.45 -16.15
CA ILE A 135 13.54 -11.44 -14.84
C ILE A 135 14.62 -11.38 -13.76
N PRO A 136 14.52 -10.46 -12.77
CA PRO A 136 15.41 -10.47 -11.62
C PRO A 136 15.33 -11.79 -10.85
N LYS A 137 16.46 -12.29 -10.35
CA LYS A 137 16.54 -13.55 -9.59
C LYS A 137 15.57 -13.59 -8.40
N ARG A 138 15.30 -12.44 -7.78
CA ARG A 138 14.36 -12.31 -6.64
C ARG A 138 12.90 -12.58 -7.00
N TYR A 139 12.51 -12.45 -8.27
CA TYR A 139 11.16 -12.72 -8.76
C TYR A 139 11.00 -14.08 -9.42
N SER A 140 12.09 -14.84 -9.63
CA SER A 140 12.05 -16.12 -10.34
C SER A 140 11.12 -17.16 -9.71
N THR A 141 10.99 -17.17 -8.38
CA THR A 141 10.18 -18.14 -7.62
C THR A 141 8.71 -17.73 -7.45
N LEU A 142 8.32 -16.52 -7.91
CA LEU A 142 6.94 -16.05 -7.80
C LEU A 142 6.06 -16.69 -8.89
N SER A 143 4.82 -17.06 -8.54
CA SER A 143 3.81 -17.45 -9.52
C SER A 143 3.26 -16.22 -10.23
N VAL A 144 3.08 -16.30 -11.55
CA VAL A 144 2.42 -15.25 -12.32
C VAL A 144 0.90 -15.39 -12.13
N PRO A 145 0.13 -14.30 -11.93
CA PRO A 145 -1.32 -14.36 -11.89
C PRO A 145 -1.86 -14.94 -13.19
N SER A 146 -2.88 -15.82 -13.10
CA SER A 146 -3.46 -16.51 -14.26
C SER A 146 -4.06 -15.58 -15.31
N ASP A 147 -4.47 -14.37 -14.91
CA ASP A 147 -5.04 -13.35 -15.81
C ASP A 147 -3.99 -12.66 -16.70
N GLU A 148 -2.70 -12.74 -16.33
CA GLU A 148 -1.58 -12.17 -17.07
C GLU A 148 -0.72 -13.24 -17.77
N ALA A 149 -1.10 -14.52 -17.66
CA ALA A 149 -0.44 -15.58 -18.39
C ALA A 149 -0.57 -15.32 -19.90
N PRO A 150 0.50 -15.44 -20.70
CA PRO A 150 0.41 -15.28 -22.14
C PRO A 150 -0.66 -16.22 -22.67
N ARG A 151 -1.70 -15.66 -23.33
CA ARG A 151 -2.70 -16.46 -24.05
C ARG A 151 -1.94 -17.30 -25.06
N GLY A 152 -2.04 -18.61 -24.87
CA GLY A 152 -1.22 -19.63 -25.48
C GLY A 152 -0.86 -19.37 -26.93
N SER A 153 0.34 -19.73 -27.27
CA SER A 153 0.71 -20.07 -28.63
C SER A 153 -0.38 -20.94 -29.23
N PRO A 154 -0.82 -20.73 -30.50
CA PRO A 154 -1.71 -21.64 -31.16
C PRO A 154 -1.07 -23.02 -31.15
N GLU A 155 -1.78 -24.00 -30.62
CA GLU A 155 -1.39 -25.41 -30.77
C GLU A 155 -1.31 -25.67 -32.27
N GLU A 156 -0.11 -26.01 -32.71
CA GLU A 156 0.13 -26.55 -34.05
C GLU A 156 -0.59 -27.90 -34.12
N GLU A 157 -1.71 -27.93 -34.84
CA GLU A 157 -2.26 -29.16 -35.41
C GLU A 157 -1.46 -29.56 -36.68
#